data_d72111dd19f17fd53f0d250d52981c1e
#
_entry.id   d72111dd19f17fd53f0d250d52981c1e
#
_cell.length_a   1.000
_cell.length_b   1.000
_cell.length_c   1.000
_cell.angle_alpha   90.00
_cell.angle_beta   90.00
_cell.angle_gamma   90.00
#
_symmetry.space_group_name_H-M   'P 1'
#
loop_
_entity.id
_entity.type
_entity.pdbx_description
1 polymer ?
#
loop_
_entity_poly.entity_id
_entity_poly.type
_entity_poly.pdbx_seq_one_letter_code
_entity_poly.pdbx_strand_id
1 'polypeptide(L)'
;IQSAAIKMTALGFSCLVVIKDKNVNGGPIGIITDKDIRRRCVALGLPITKKVTEIMTGDIATIDIKSNAFDALIAMTSKHIHHLPITYQGKLAGMVTVTDLINNEGNNAINITNMIKKAQSINELVEISQLLIKLQIKLTKLGTSADHIGKSISAITMALTIRLINMAEKLYGEPPVPYAWLAGGSQARQEQLVHSDQDNALIISDEMMPEDDDWFKKLAKFVCDGLAACGFIYCPGNVMATNRKWRQPQRQWQRYFNQWIDTPDPTALLLSSIFFDLTTVYGDA
;
A
#
# COMPACT_ATOMS: atom_id res chain seq x y z
N ILE A 1 -14.45 30.62 -22.57
CA ILE A 1 -14.51 29.17 -22.31
C ILE A 1 -13.57 28.46 -23.28
N GLN A 2 -13.67 28.72 -24.58
CA GLN A 2 -12.82 28.10 -25.60
C GLN A 2 -11.32 28.24 -25.31
N SER A 3 -10.84 29.43 -24.95
CA SER A 3 -9.43 29.66 -24.62
C SER A 3 -8.96 28.86 -23.40
N ALA A 4 -9.85 28.61 -22.44
CA ALA A 4 -9.54 27.76 -21.28
C ALA A 4 -9.38 26.29 -21.71
N ALA A 5 -10.30 25.78 -22.53
CA ALA A 5 -10.22 24.41 -23.06
C ALA A 5 -8.97 24.20 -23.90
N ILE A 6 -8.60 25.13 -24.78
CA ILE A 6 -7.38 25.09 -25.58
C ILE A 6 -6.14 25.02 -24.63
N LYS A 7 -6.11 25.87 -23.61
CA LYS A 7 -5.00 25.91 -22.65
C LYS A 7 -4.89 24.62 -21.83
N MET A 8 -6.01 24.05 -21.39
CA MET A 8 -6.04 22.75 -20.70
C MET A 8 -5.47 21.64 -21.59
N THR A 9 -5.92 21.59 -22.86
CA THR A 9 -5.44 20.58 -23.83
C THR A 9 -3.94 20.74 -24.11
N ALA A 10 -3.49 21.96 -24.36
CA ALA A 10 -2.08 22.23 -24.71
C ALA A 10 -1.10 21.91 -23.55
N LEU A 11 -1.55 22.08 -22.30
CA LEU A 11 -0.75 21.87 -21.11
C LEU A 11 -1.01 20.51 -20.42
N GLY A 12 -1.97 19.72 -20.90
CA GLY A 12 -2.35 18.45 -20.28
C GLY A 12 -3.01 18.61 -18.90
N PHE A 13 -3.67 19.73 -18.62
CA PHE A 13 -4.33 19.99 -17.34
C PHE A 13 -5.83 19.75 -17.41
N SER A 14 -6.42 19.17 -16.37
CA SER A 14 -7.86 18.96 -16.24
C SER A 14 -8.59 20.14 -15.56
N CYS A 15 -7.84 21.14 -15.07
CA CYS A 15 -8.42 22.33 -14.45
C CYS A 15 -7.52 23.56 -14.58
N LEU A 16 -8.12 24.76 -14.42
CA LEU A 16 -7.42 26.04 -14.33
C LEU A 16 -8.00 26.87 -13.18
N VAL A 17 -7.14 27.59 -12.47
CA VAL A 17 -7.58 28.59 -11.49
C VAL A 17 -7.87 29.90 -12.21
N VAL A 18 -8.99 30.52 -11.87
CA VAL A 18 -9.39 31.82 -12.38
C VAL A 18 -9.01 32.91 -11.37
N ILE A 19 -8.24 33.89 -11.80
CA ILE A 19 -7.80 35.03 -10.98
C ILE A 19 -8.44 36.33 -11.47
N LYS A 20 -8.60 37.29 -10.57
CA LYS A 20 -9.33 38.50 -10.84
C LYS A 20 -8.62 39.49 -11.78
N ASP A 21 -7.29 39.50 -11.78
CA ASP A 21 -6.46 40.45 -12.50
C ASP A 21 -5.40 39.73 -13.37
N LYS A 22 -5.03 40.40 -14.48
CA LYS A 22 -3.97 39.91 -15.37
C LYS A 22 -2.58 39.94 -14.72
N ASN A 23 -2.44 40.72 -13.67
CA ASN A 23 -1.23 40.69 -12.84
C ASN A 23 -1.20 39.43 -11.98
N VAL A 24 -0.12 38.67 -12.01
CA VAL A 24 0.14 37.41 -11.31
C VAL A 24 -0.09 37.47 -9.78
N ASN A 25 -0.44 38.64 -9.27
CA ASN A 25 -0.61 38.99 -7.85
C ASN A 25 -2.06 38.93 -7.35
N GLY A 26 -3.06 38.56 -8.16
CA GLY A 26 -4.45 38.46 -7.74
C GLY A 26 -4.76 37.15 -7.02
N GLY A 27 -5.63 37.21 -6.00
CA GLY A 27 -6.15 36.00 -5.36
C GLY A 27 -7.04 35.19 -6.31
N PRO A 28 -7.18 33.89 -6.06
CA PRO A 28 -8.07 33.03 -6.84
C PRO A 28 -9.54 33.40 -6.59
N ILE A 29 -10.31 33.55 -7.66
CA ILE A 29 -11.76 33.86 -7.60
C ILE A 29 -12.63 32.70 -8.03
N GLY A 30 -12.05 31.64 -8.59
CA GLY A 30 -12.79 30.48 -9.05
C GLY A 30 -11.87 29.42 -9.66
N ILE A 31 -12.44 28.27 -9.92
CA ILE A 31 -11.80 27.16 -10.64
C ILE A 31 -12.72 26.69 -11.77
N ILE A 32 -12.12 26.34 -12.90
CA ILE A 32 -12.81 25.73 -14.02
C ILE A 32 -12.16 24.37 -14.33
N THR A 33 -12.97 23.34 -14.49
CA THR A 33 -12.56 21.98 -14.81
C THR A 33 -13.14 21.49 -16.12
N ASP A 34 -12.60 20.41 -16.69
CA ASP A 34 -13.19 19.70 -17.84
C ASP A 34 -14.65 19.32 -17.59
N LYS A 35 -14.96 18.95 -16.33
CA LYS A 35 -16.34 18.63 -15.90
C LYS A 35 -17.25 19.84 -16.00
N ASP A 36 -16.79 21.05 -15.66
CA ASP A 36 -17.57 22.26 -15.75
C ASP A 36 -17.82 22.63 -17.22
N ILE A 37 -16.80 22.54 -18.07
CA ILE A 37 -16.96 22.79 -19.52
C ILE A 37 -17.98 21.81 -20.09
N ARG A 38 -17.87 20.54 -19.80
CA ARG A 38 -18.81 19.52 -20.29
C ARG A 38 -20.24 19.75 -19.77
N ARG A 39 -20.41 19.97 -18.45
CA ARG A 39 -21.74 20.05 -17.83
C ARG A 39 -22.44 21.38 -17.98
N ARG A 40 -21.68 22.50 -17.87
CA ARG A 40 -22.24 23.84 -17.80
C ARG A 40 -22.15 24.61 -19.12
N CYS A 41 -21.29 24.16 -20.06
CA CYS A 41 -21.22 24.76 -21.39
C CYS A 41 -21.79 23.80 -22.45
N VAL A 42 -21.16 22.65 -22.69
CA VAL A 42 -21.54 21.75 -23.79
C VAL A 42 -22.96 21.19 -23.61
N ALA A 43 -23.25 20.61 -22.43
CA ALA A 43 -24.54 19.95 -22.16
C ALA A 43 -25.72 20.95 -22.14
N LEU A 44 -25.47 22.24 -21.87
CA LEU A 44 -26.50 23.29 -21.83
C LEU A 44 -26.53 24.14 -23.11
N GLY A 45 -25.72 23.83 -24.12
CA GLY A 45 -25.66 24.57 -25.38
C GLY A 45 -25.15 26.02 -25.24
N LEU A 46 -24.35 26.30 -24.19
CA LEU A 46 -23.81 27.63 -23.96
C LEU A 46 -22.73 27.95 -25.02
N PRO A 47 -22.73 29.17 -25.63
CA PRO A 47 -21.69 29.51 -26.58
C PRO A 47 -20.30 29.48 -25.99
N ILE A 48 -19.35 28.81 -26.65
CA ILE A 48 -17.97 28.67 -26.21
C ILE A 48 -17.20 30.01 -26.14
N THR A 49 -17.73 31.04 -26.77
CA THR A 49 -17.21 32.42 -26.74
C THR A 49 -17.46 33.13 -25.41
N LYS A 50 -18.36 32.59 -24.58
CA LYS A 50 -18.68 33.16 -23.27
C LYS A 50 -17.48 33.16 -22.34
N LYS A 51 -17.50 34.02 -21.30
CA LYS A 51 -16.42 34.09 -20.28
C LYS A 51 -16.45 32.88 -19.38
N VAL A 52 -15.29 32.47 -18.90
CA VAL A 52 -15.15 31.35 -17.95
C VAL A 52 -15.90 31.60 -16.64
N THR A 53 -16.05 32.85 -16.24
CA THR A 53 -16.79 33.27 -15.05
C THR A 53 -18.26 32.87 -15.06
N GLU A 54 -18.84 32.57 -16.22
CA GLU A 54 -20.23 32.10 -16.34
C GLU A 54 -20.40 30.62 -15.98
N ILE A 55 -19.33 29.84 -16.04
CA ILE A 55 -19.38 28.39 -15.80
C ILE A 55 -18.42 27.91 -14.72
N MET A 56 -17.49 28.74 -14.22
CA MET A 56 -16.55 28.38 -13.16
C MET A 56 -17.30 28.10 -11.85
N THR A 57 -16.64 27.35 -10.97
CA THR A 57 -17.03 27.29 -9.56
C THR A 57 -16.34 28.43 -8.82
N GLY A 58 -17.16 29.35 -8.27
CA GLY A 58 -16.70 30.41 -7.36
C GLY A 58 -16.60 29.91 -5.92
N ASP A 59 -16.18 30.77 -4.99
CA ASP A 59 -16.04 30.47 -3.57
C ASP A 59 -15.25 29.17 -3.33
N ILE A 60 -14.07 29.13 -3.91
CA ILE A 60 -13.21 27.96 -3.89
C ILE A 60 -12.46 27.80 -2.56
N ALA A 61 -12.35 26.56 -2.08
CA ALA A 61 -11.44 26.26 -1.00
C ALA A 61 -9.99 26.52 -1.44
N THR A 62 -9.22 27.13 -0.58
CA THR A 62 -7.78 27.32 -0.75
C THR A 62 -7.04 26.86 0.52
N ILE A 63 -5.74 26.62 0.39
CA ILE A 63 -4.88 26.30 1.55
C ILE A 63 -3.64 27.19 1.52
N ASP A 64 -3.15 27.58 2.70
CA ASP A 64 -1.92 28.35 2.78
C ASP A 64 -0.69 27.46 2.48
N ILE A 65 0.32 28.03 1.82
CA ILE A 65 1.57 27.33 1.48
C ILE A 65 2.31 26.76 2.71
N LYS A 66 2.05 27.29 3.89
CA LYS A 66 2.63 26.83 5.16
C LYS A 66 1.90 25.63 5.75
N SER A 67 0.71 25.30 5.25
CA SER A 67 -0.06 24.11 5.67
C SER A 67 0.65 22.82 5.22
N ASN A 68 0.44 21.75 5.97
CA ASN A 68 1.01 20.45 5.61
C ASN A 68 0.13 19.68 4.61
N ALA A 69 0.67 18.60 4.04
CA ALA A 69 -0.02 17.76 3.06
C ALA A 69 -1.28 17.08 3.65
N PHE A 70 -1.27 16.78 4.95
CA PHE A 70 -2.40 16.18 5.64
C PHE A 70 -3.59 17.13 5.75
N ASP A 71 -3.35 18.41 6.06
CA ASP A 71 -4.39 19.44 6.07
C ASP A 71 -5.01 19.59 4.68
N ALA A 72 -4.19 19.53 3.62
CA ALA A 72 -4.68 19.55 2.24
C ALA A 72 -5.57 18.32 1.94
N LEU A 73 -5.19 17.13 2.38
CA LEU A 73 -5.96 15.91 2.19
C LEU A 73 -7.30 15.97 2.94
N ILE A 74 -7.32 16.45 4.17
CA ILE A 74 -8.54 16.66 4.96
C ILE A 74 -9.46 17.65 4.23
N ALA A 75 -8.93 18.80 3.78
CA ALA A 75 -9.71 19.80 3.06
C ALA A 75 -10.32 19.25 1.76
N MET A 76 -9.55 18.46 1.00
CA MET A 76 -10.04 17.81 -0.22
C MET A 76 -11.12 16.77 0.07
N THR A 77 -10.92 15.92 1.09
CA THR A 77 -11.87 14.86 1.44
C THR A 77 -13.17 15.42 1.99
N SER A 78 -13.11 16.36 2.93
CA SER A 78 -14.28 16.97 3.55
C SER A 78 -15.15 17.77 2.58
N LYS A 79 -14.54 18.36 1.54
CA LYS A 79 -15.23 19.16 0.50
C LYS A 79 -15.48 18.39 -0.79
N HIS A 80 -15.10 17.10 -0.86
CA HIS A 80 -15.20 16.24 -2.06
C HIS A 80 -14.58 16.88 -3.31
N ILE A 81 -13.40 17.51 -3.18
CA ILE A 81 -12.66 18.17 -4.26
C ILE A 81 -11.33 17.46 -4.52
N HIS A 82 -10.87 17.48 -5.78
CA HIS A 82 -9.63 16.82 -6.22
C HIS A 82 -8.51 17.82 -6.54
N HIS A 83 -8.81 19.10 -6.55
CA HIS A 83 -7.91 20.20 -6.89
C HIS A 83 -8.03 21.27 -5.82
N LEU A 84 -6.92 21.62 -5.17
CA LEU A 84 -6.90 22.59 -4.08
C LEU A 84 -5.84 23.66 -4.38
N PRO A 85 -6.26 24.91 -4.72
CA PRO A 85 -5.33 26.01 -4.92
C PRO A 85 -4.57 26.34 -3.64
N ILE A 86 -3.27 26.54 -3.77
CA ILE A 86 -2.36 26.97 -2.69
C ILE A 86 -2.20 28.48 -2.76
N THR A 87 -2.32 29.14 -1.62
CA THR A 87 -2.15 30.59 -1.51
C THR A 87 -0.98 30.96 -0.60
N TYR A 88 -0.36 32.10 -0.89
CA TYR A 88 0.60 32.74 -0.02
C TYR A 88 0.25 34.22 0.09
N GLN A 89 -0.04 34.70 1.29
CA GLN A 89 -0.50 36.07 1.54
C GLN A 89 -1.68 36.47 0.66
N GLY A 90 -2.65 35.57 0.47
CA GLY A 90 -3.86 35.77 -0.36
C GLY A 90 -3.64 35.70 -1.86
N LYS A 91 -2.43 35.50 -2.35
CA LYS A 91 -2.10 35.35 -3.77
C LYS A 91 -1.99 33.88 -4.13
N LEU A 92 -2.35 33.54 -5.39
CA LEU A 92 -2.17 32.18 -5.90
C LEU A 92 -0.66 31.83 -5.98
N ALA A 93 -0.24 30.82 -5.23
CA ALA A 93 1.14 30.31 -5.23
C ALA A 93 1.29 29.02 -6.04
N GLY A 94 0.20 28.25 -6.19
CA GLY A 94 0.25 26.98 -6.91
C GLY A 94 -1.09 26.23 -6.79
N MET A 95 -1.04 24.95 -7.14
CA MET A 95 -2.15 24.02 -6.97
C MET A 95 -1.63 22.66 -6.55
N VAL A 96 -2.36 21.97 -5.69
CA VAL A 96 -2.12 20.60 -5.33
C VAL A 96 -3.36 19.77 -5.69
N THR A 97 -3.12 18.56 -6.21
CA THR A 97 -4.16 17.57 -6.48
C THR A 97 -4.03 16.38 -5.53
N VAL A 98 -5.09 15.57 -5.43
CA VAL A 98 -5.01 14.29 -4.69
C VAL A 98 -3.89 13.42 -5.25
N THR A 99 -3.72 13.41 -6.57
CA THR A 99 -2.63 12.66 -7.24
C THR A 99 -1.24 13.18 -6.83
N ASP A 100 -1.07 14.49 -6.70
CA ASP A 100 0.20 15.09 -6.25
C ASP A 100 0.50 14.71 -4.80
N LEU A 101 -0.52 14.72 -3.93
CA LEU A 101 -0.37 14.31 -2.54
C LEU A 101 -0.01 12.82 -2.43
N ILE A 102 -0.59 11.98 -3.28
CA ILE A 102 -0.28 10.55 -3.35
C ILE A 102 1.12 10.33 -3.96
N ASN A 103 1.47 11.04 -5.04
CA ASN A 103 2.72 10.85 -5.78
C ASN A 103 3.92 11.55 -5.14
N ASN A 104 3.72 12.68 -4.45
CA ASN A 104 4.80 13.41 -3.78
C ASN A 104 5.28 12.69 -2.50
N GLU A 105 4.58 11.64 -2.13
CA GLU A 105 5.04 10.67 -1.15
C GLU A 105 5.85 9.56 -1.85
N GLY A 106 7.00 9.90 -2.43
CA GLY A 106 7.93 8.96 -3.08
C GLY A 106 8.29 7.73 -2.25
N ASN A 107 7.86 7.68 -1.01
CA ASN A 107 7.97 6.58 -0.05
C ASN A 107 6.61 6.25 0.59
N ASN A 108 5.52 6.23 -0.17
CA ASN A 108 4.27 5.68 0.35
C ASN A 108 4.25 4.15 0.18
N ALA A 109 3.42 3.47 0.97
CA ALA A 109 3.31 2.01 0.94
C ALA A 109 2.98 1.47 -0.48
N ILE A 110 2.18 2.19 -1.26
CA ILE A 110 1.79 1.81 -2.62
C ILE A 110 3.00 1.81 -3.56
N ASN A 111 3.83 2.86 -3.52
CA ASN A 111 5.02 2.94 -4.36
C ASN A 111 6.05 1.87 -4.00
N ILE A 112 6.28 1.65 -2.70
CA ILE A 112 7.18 0.58 -2.22
C ILE A 112 6.68 -0.79 -2.71
N THR A 113 5.38 -1.07 -2.57
CA THR A 113 4.77 -2.31 -3.06
C THR A 113 4.92 -2.47 -4.59
N ASN A 114 4.77 -1.39 -5.36
CA ASN A 114 4.98 -1.42 -6.81
C ASN A 114 6.45 -1.66 -7.19
N MET A 115 7.40 -1.11 -6.44
CA MET A 115 8.83 -1.39 -6.61
C MET A 115 9.14 -2.86 -6.33
N ILE A 116 8.61 -3.42 -5.22
CA ILE A 116 8.76 -4.82 -4.84
C ILE A 116 8.26 -5.75 -5.95
N LYS A 117 7.07 -5.49 -6.51
CA LYS A 117 6.51 -6.30 -7.61
C LYS A 117 7.42 -6.36 -8.83
N LYS A 118 8.17 -5.30 -9.11
CA LYS A 118 9.08 -5.18 -10.27
C LYS A 118 10.49 -5.69 -10.00
N ALA A 119 10.91 -5.83 -8.74
CA ALA A 119 12.25 -6.26 -8.36
C ALA A 119 12.58 -7.64 -8.95
N GLN A 120 13.79 -7.81 -9.46
CA GLN A 120 14.24 -9.03 -10.14
C GLN A 120 15.22 -9.87 -9.29
N SER A 121 15.71 -9.32 -8.19
CA SER A 121 16.69 -9.97 -7.31
C SER A 121 16.42 -9.69 -5.83
N ILE A 122 16.97 -10.54 -4.96
CA ILE A 122 16.93 -10.33 -3.51
C ILE A 122 17.65 -9.02 -3.14
N ASN A 123 18.76 -8.68 -3.80
CA ASN A 123 19.48 -7.44 -3.53
C ASN A 123 18.61 -6.21 -3.79
N GLU A 124 17.84 -6.19 -4.88
CA GLU A 124 16.88 -5.10 -5.13
C GLU A 124 15.81 -5.03 -4.03
N LEU A 125 15.31 -6.18 -3.54
CA LEU A 125 14.34 -6.20 -2.44
C LEU A 125 14.97 -5.65 -1.15
N VAL A 126 16.23 -5.95 -0.88
CA VAL A 126 16.98 -5.41 0.27
C VAL A 126 17.12 -3.89 0.16
N GLU A 127 17.47 -3.35 -1.00
CA GLU A 127 17.54 -1.90 -1.22
C GLU A 127 16.17 -1.23 -1.01
N ILE A 128 15.12 -1.83 -1.55
CA ILE A 128 13.74 -1.33 -1.38
C ILE A 128 13.31 -1.38 0.09
N SER A 129 13.70 -2.43 0.83
CA SER A 129 13.33 -2.59 2.24
C SER A 129 13.87 -1.46 3.14
N GLN A 130 14.97 -0.79 2.76
CA GLN A 130 15.50 0.37 3.48
C GLN A 130 14.50 1.56 3.48
N LEU A 131 13.57 1.58 2.53
CA LEU A 131 12.53 2.60 2.47
C LEU A 131 11.47 2.42 3.56
N LEU A 132 11.31 1.21 4.11
CA LEU A 132 10.32 0.92 5.17
C LEU A 132 10.63 1.70 6.45
N ILE A 133 11.91 1.78 6.84
CA ILE A 133 12.35 2.56 8.00
C ILE A 133 11.97 4.04 7.80
N LYS A 134 12.28 4.58 6.61
CA LYS A 134 11.96 5.98 6.27
C LYS A 134 10.45 6.21 6.28
N LEU A 135 9.67 5.25 5.75
CA LEU A 135 8.20 5.32 5.75
C LEU A 135 7.66 5.33 7.18
N GLN A 136 8.09 4.40 8.04
CA GLN A 136 7.61 4.33 9.42
C GLN A 136 7.94 5.60 10.19
N ILE A 137 9.17 6.12 10.10
CA ILE A 137 9.58 7.38 10.74
C ILE A 137 8.71 8.54 10.24
N LYS A 138 8.45 8.60 8.92
CA LYS A 138 7.62 9.65 8.31
C LYS A 138 6.19 9.59 8.84
N LEU A 139 5.56 8.41 8.80
CA LEU A 139 4.19 8.22 9.29
C LEU A 139 4.07 8.58 10.79
N THR A 140 5.04 8.17 11.60
CA THR A 140 5.10 8.53 13.04
C THR A 140 5.19 10.05 13.25
N LYS A 141 6.07 10.74 12.50
CA LYS A 141 6.20 12.20 12.57
C LYS A 141 4.94 12.94 12.13
N LEU A 142 4.15 12.36 11.22
CA LEU A 142 2.86 12.90 10.76
C LEU A 142 1.72 12.63 11.76
N GLY A 143 1.97 11.94 12.86
CA GLY A 143 0.94 11.59 13.84
C GLY A 143 -0.03 10.50 13.35
N THR A 144 0.38 9.71 12.37
CA THR A 144 -0.43 8.58 11.88
C THR A 144 -0.63 7.56 13.01
N SER A 145 -1.84 7.03 13.15
CA SER A 145 -2.14 6.04 14.19
C SER A 145 -1.30 4.77 14.04
N ALA A 146 -1.00 4.10 15.16
CA ALA A 146 -0.27 2.84 15.18
C ALA A 146 -0.93 1.77 14.29
N ASP A 147 -2.27 1.70 14.29
CA ASP A 147 -3.05 0.81 13.42
C ASP A 147 -2.75 1.05 11.92
N HIS A 148 -2.76 2.30 11.46
CA HIS A 148 -2.44 2.61 10.07
C HIS A 148 -0.98 2.32 9.71
N ILE A 149 -0.05 2.55 10.65
CA ILE A 149 1.37 2.21 10.45
C ILE A 149 1.51 0.70 10.33
N GLY A 150 0.93 -0.07 11.25
CA GLY A 150 0.97 -1.53 11.23
C GLY A 150 0.39 -2.12 9.95
N LYS A 151 -0.78 -1.65 9.52
CA LYS A 151 -1.41 -2.04 8.24
C LYS A 151 -0.51 -1.76 7.03
N SER A 152 0.14 -0.59 7.01
CA SER A 152 1.03 -0.21 5.91
C SER A 152 2.26 -1.11 5.84
N ILE A 153 2.91 -1.39 6.97
CA ILE A 153 4.09 -2.27 7.03
C ILE A 153 3.70 -3.71 6.71
N SER A 154 2.60 -4.23 7.28
CA SER A 154 2.12 -5.59 7.00
C SER A 154 1.79 -5.81 5.52
N ALA A 155 1.18 -4.82 4.84
CA ALA A 155 0.91 -4.89 3.41
C ALA A 155 2.21 -4.94 2.57
N ILE A 156 3.25 -4.21 2.98
CA ILE A 156 4.54 -4.24 2.30
C ILE A 156 5.24 -5.58 2.54
N THR A 157 5.22 -6.10 3.77
CA THR A 157 5.81 -7.42 4.10
C THR A 157 5.11 -8.54 3.34
N MET A 158 3.77 -8.47 3.20
CA MET A 158 3.02 -9.39 2.36
C MET A 158 3.50 -9.35 0.89
N ALA A 159 3.71 -8.15 0.33
CA ALA A 159 4.21 -8.00 -1.02
C ALA A 159 5.65 -8.54 -1.19
N LEU A 160 6.54 -8.36 -0.19
CA LEU A 160 7.87 -8.96 -0.16
C LEU A 160 7.78 -10.48 -0.17
N THR A 161 6.95 -11.05 0.69
CA THR A 161 6.74 -12.50 0.79
C THR A 161 6.27 -13.08 -0.55
N ILE A 162 5.23 -12.49 -1.14
CA ILE A 162 4.71 -12.92 -2.46
C ILE A 162 5.80 -12.84 -3.53
N ARG A 163 6.59 -11.76 -3.55
CA ARG A 163 7.65 -11.61 -4.54
C ARG A 163 8.76 -12.65 -4.37
N LEU A 164 9.16 -12.94 -3.13
CA LEU A 164 10.14 -13.97 -2.83
C LEU A 164 9.64 -15.37 -3.20
N ILE A 165 8.37 -15.68 -2.95
CA ILE A 165 7.74 -16.93 -3.39
C ILE A 165 7.81 -17.05 -4.92
N ASN A 166 7.38 -16.03 -5.66
CA ASN A 166 7.44 -16.04 -7.13
C ASN A 166 8.87 -16.20 -7.68
N MET A 167 9.87 -15.64 -6.98
CA MET A 167 11.28 -15.84 -7.34
C MET A 167 11.74 -17.27 -7.07
N ALA A 168 11.30 -17.86 -5.95
CA ALA A 168 11.62 -19.25 -5.60
C ALA A 168 10.99 -20.24 -6.57
N GLU A 169 9.71 -20.06 -6.91
CA GLU A 169 9.01 -20.90 -7.92
C GLU A 169 9.68 -20.81 -9.30
N LYS A 170 10.10 -19.60 -9.70
CA LYS A 170 10.88 -19.42 -10.93
C LYS A 170 12.22 -20.16 -10.89
N LEU A 171 12.85 -20.24 -9.72
CA LEU A 171 14.17 -20.87 -9.54
C LEU A 171 14.07 -22.39 -9.41
N TYR A 172 13.08 -22.90 -8.68
CA TYR A 172 12.96 -24.32 -8.32
C TYR A 172 11.92 -25.08 -9.18
N GLY A 173 11.21 -24.39 -10.06
CA GLY A 173 10.08 -24.94 -10.83
C GLY A 173 8.75 -24.82 -10.08
N GLU A 174 7.69 -25.22 -10.78
CA GLU A 174 6.33 -25.23 -10.21
C GLU A 174 6.23 -26.12 -8.97
N PRO A 175 5.36 -25.77 -8.01
CA PRO A 175 5.14 -26.60 -6.83
C PRO A 175 4.61 -28.00 -7.22
N PRO A 176 5.11 -29.05 -6.58
CA PRO A 176 4.68 -30.42 -6.91
C PRO A 176 3.21 -30.69 -6.60
N VAL A 177 2.66 -29.99 -5.59
CA VAL A 177 1.24 -30.03 -5.20
C VAL A 177 0.80 -28.65 -4.73
N PRO A 178 -0.51 -28.34 -4.71
CA PRO A 178 -1.04 -27.09 -4.18
C PRO A 178 -0.61 -26.83 -2.75
N TYR A 179 -0.40 -25.58 -2.41
CA TYR A 179 -0.03 -25.14 -1.07
C TYR A 179 -0.50 -23.73 -0.78
N ALA A 180 -0.54 -23.36 0.51
CA ALA A 180 -0.72 -22.00 0.96
C ALA A 180 0.42 -21.58 1.90
N TRP A 181 0.95 -20.37 1.65
CA TRP A 181 1.85 -19.69 2.58
C TRP A 181 1.03 -18.85 3.55
N LEU A 182 1.21 -19.08 4.83
CA LEU A 182 0.52 -18.39 5.91
C LEU A 182 1.46 -17.44 6.63
N ALA A 183 0.93 -16.29 7.03
CA ALA A 183 1.55 -15.41 8.02
C ALA A 183 0.79 -15.51 9.34
N GLY A 184 1.51 -15.45 10.45
CA GLY A 184 0.98 -15.45 11.80
C GLY A 184 1.28 -14.15 12.56
N GLY A 185 0.92 -14.12 13.83
CA GLY A 185 1.33 -13.07 14.76
C GLY A 185 1.00 -11.65 14.33
N SER A 186 1.95 -10.74 14.51
CA SER A 186 1.79 -9.32 14.21
C SER A 186 1.48 -9.02 12.73
N GLN A 187 1.96 -9.84 11.80
CA GLN A 187 1.65 -9.69 10.39
C GLN A 187 0.19 -10.02 10.09
N ALA A 188 -0.32 -11.12 10.66
CA ALA A 188 -1.70 -11.54 10.46
C ALA A 188 -2.69 -10.52 11.07
N ARG A 189 -2.36 -9.97 12.24
CA ARG A 189 -3.16 -8.92 12.91
C ARG A 189 -2.97 -7.53 12.31
N GLN A 190 -2.10 -7.39 11.29
CA GLN A 190 -1.76 -6.11 10.66
C GLN A 190 -1.17 -5.07 11.61
N GLU A 191 -0.40 -5.51 12.59
CA GLU A 191 0.24 -4.70 13.64
C GLU A 191 1.78 -4.66 13.50
N GLN A 192 2.30 -5.16 12.39
CA GLN A 192 3.73 -5.32 12.16
C GLN A 192 4.45 -3.97 12.08
N LEU A 193 5.64 -3.90 12.62
CA LEU A 193 6.58 -2.78 12.48
C LEU A 193 7.82 -3.25 11.72
N VAL A 194 8.67 -2.30 11.31
CA VAL A 194 9.99 -2.64 10.77
C VAL A 194 10.83 -3.39 11.80
N HIS A 195 11.60 -4.37 11.35
CA HIS A 195 12.39 -5.28 12.19
C HIS A 195 11.58 -6.22 13.11
N SER A 196 10.28 -6.39 12.85
CA SER A 196 9.51 -7.47 13.47
C SER A 196 10.08 -8.83 13.05
N ASP A 197 9.87 -9.82 13.87
CA ASP A 197 10.18 -11.22 13.53
C ASP A 197 9.21 -11.80 12.52
N GLN A 198 9.59 -12.96 11.99
CA GLN A 198 8.81 -13.70 11.02
C GLN A 198 8.02 -14.80 11.75
N ASP A 199 6.69 -14.74 11.64
CA ASP A 199 5.81 -15.85 11.99
C ASP A 199 5.13 -16.33 10.71
N ASN A 200 5.51 -17.53 10.26
CA ASN A 200 4.95 -18.07 9.01
C ASN A 200 4.89 -19.60 9.02
N ALA A 201 4.05 -20.14 8.15
CA ALA A 201 3.83 -21.56 8.03
C ALA A 201 3.44 -21.93 6.60
N LEU A 202 3.48 -23.24 6.28
CA LEU A 202 2.96 -23.82 5.06
C LEU A 202 1.86 -24.84 5.38
N ILE A 203 0.71 -24.67 4.74
CA ILE A 203 -0.27 -25.74 4.57
C ILE A 203 -0.06 -26.30 3.17
N ILE A 204 0.10 -27.60 3.04
CA ILE A 204 0.37 -28.28 1.78
C ILE A 204 -0.79 -29.25 1.50
N SER A 205 -1.12 -29.48 0.24
CA SER A 205 -2.11 -30.47 -0.14
C SER A 205 -1.81 -31.84 0.47
N ASP A 206 -2.85 -32.57 0.85
CA ASP A 206 -2.73 -33.95 1.34
C ASP A 206 -2.21 -34.96 0.29
N GLU A 207 -2.12 -34.52 -0.97
CA GLU A 207 -1.52 -35.28 -2.08
C GLU A 207 0.01 -35.26 -2.04
N MET A 208 0.62 -34.46 -1.15
CA MET A 208 2.07 -34.39 -0.97
C MET A 208 2.68 -35.76 -0.70
N MET A 209 3.68 -36.11 -1.48
CA MET A 209 4.51 -37.29 -1.29
C MET A 209 5.78 -36.95 -0.46
N PRO A 210 6.42 -37.95 0.20
CA PRO A 210 7.62 -37.68 1.01
C PRO A 210 8.76 -37.00 0.25
N GLU A 211 8.93 -37.29 -1.04
CA GLU A 211 9.94 -36.69 -1.93
C GLU A 211 9.71 -35.21 -2.21
N ASP A 212 8.47 -34.72 -2.09
CA ASP A 212 8.10 -33.33 -2.34
C ASP A 212 8.58 -32.39 -1.22
N ASP A 213 8.84 -32.93 -0.01
CA ASP A 213 9.27 -32.12 1.15
C ASP A 213 10.54 -31.31 0.86
N ASP A 214 11.44 -31.84 0.01
CA ASP A 214 12.69 -31.14 -0.33
C ASP A 214 12.42 -29.84 -1.13
N TRP A 215 11.43 -29.83 -2.00
CA TRP A 215 11.01 -28.64 -2.73
C TRP A 215 10.44 -27.58 -1.77
N PHE A 216 9.52 -27.96 -0.88
CA PHE A 216 8.94 -27.05 0.10
C PHE A 216 9.94 -26.55 1.13
N LYS A 217 10.93 -27.34 1.49
CA LYS A 217 12.06 -26.96 2.34
C LYS A 217 12.92 -25.88 1.67
N LYS A 218 13.22 -26.04 0.38
CA LYS A 218 13.96 -25.04 -0.41
C LYS A 218 13.18 -23.74 -0.54
N LEU A 219 11.87 -23.81 -0.85
CA LEU A 219 10.97 -22.65 -0.88
C LEU A 219 11.00 -21.91 0.46
N ALA A 220 10.73 -22.62 1.57
CA ALA A 220 10.68 -22.03 2.89
C ALA A 220 12.00 -21.34 3.27
N LYS A 221 13.13 -22.00 2.98
CA LYS A 221 14.46 -21.44 3.23
C LYS A 221 14.67 -20.17 2.42
N PHE A 222 14.40 -20.19 1.12
CA PHE A 222 14.60 -19.05 0.23
C PHE A 222 13.78 -17.82 0.67
N VAL A 223 12.52 -18.03 1.01
CA VAL A 223 11.61 -16.95 1.41
C VAL A 223 12.02 -16.39 2.79
N CYS A 224 12.27 -17.25 3.78
CA CYS A 224 12.68 -16.79 5.12
C CYS A 224 14.04 -16.10 5.11
N ASP A 225 15.03 -16.61 4.36
CA ASP A 225 16.34 -15.96 4.19
C ASP A 225 16.20 -14.60 3.50
N GLY A 226 15.35 -14.52 2.46
CA GLY A 226 15.07 -13.27 1.75
C GLY A 226 14.39 -12.24 2.64
N LEU A 227 13.41 -12.62 3.45
CA LEU A 227 12.78 -11.75 4.44
C LEU A 227 13.78 -11.29 5.50
N ALA A 228 14.65 -12.18 5.98
CA ALA A 228 15.70 -11.83 6.93
C ALA A 228 16.69 -10.81 6.35
N ALA A 229 17.09 -10.98 5.08
CA ALA A 229 17.92 -10.01 4.37
C ALA A 229 17.22 -8.65 4.22
N CYS A 230 15.90 -8.63 4.08
CA CYS A 230 15.06 -7.41 4.06
C CYS A 230 14.82 -6.78 5.45
N GLY A 231 15.37 -7.36 6.54
CA GLY A 231 15.29 -6.80 7.88
C GLY A 231 14.21 -7.42 8.79
N PHE A 232 13.49 -8.44 8.34
CA PHE A 232 12.55 -9.21 9.16
C PHE A 232 13.26 -10.39 9.77
N ILE A 233 13.60 -10.29 11.05
CA ILE A 233 14.44 -11.30 11.72
C ILE A 233 13.73 -12.66 11.85
N TYR A 234 14.52 -13.73 11.96
CA TYR A 234 13.98 -15.06 12.25
C TYR A 234 13.22 -15.07 13.58
N CYS A 235 12.09 -15.78 13.62
CA CYS A 235 11.34 -15.96 14.86
C CYS A 235 12.17 -16.70 15.92
N PRO A 236 12.41 -16.10 17.10
CA PRO A 236 13.13 -16.77 18.18
C PRO A 236 12.45 -18.07 18.66
N GLY A 237 11.11 -18.12 18.54
CA GLY A 237 10.29 -19.29 18.84
C GLY A 237 10.31 -20.36 17.75
N ASN A 238 11.03 -20.13 16.64
CA ASN A 238 11.10 -21.02 15.49
C ASN A 238 9.71 -21.40 14.91
N VAL A 239 8.78 -20.43 14.94
CA VAL A 239 7.44 -20.54 14.32
C VAL A 239 7.56 -20.07 12.87
N MET A 240 8.22 -20.86 12.06
CA MET A 240 8.50 -20.55 10.66
C MET A 240 8.38 -21.78 9.76
N ALA A 241 8.05 -21.54 8.47
CA ALA A 241 7.95 -22.59 7.46
C ALA A 241 9.24 -23.41 7.25
N THR A 242 10.40 -22.84 7.63
CA THR A 242 11.68 -23.58 7.66
C THR A 242 11.69 -24.73 8.66
N ASN A 243 10.92 -24.61 9.74
CA ASN A 243 10.70 -25.70 10.69
C ASN A 243 9.71 -26.70 10.10
N ARG A 244 10.12 -27.97 9.99
CA ARG A 244 9.26 -29.04 9.45
C ARG A 244 7.92 -29.14 10.19
N LYS A 245 7.84 -28.81 11.48
CA LYS A 245 6.60 -28.83 12.26
C LYS A 245 5.53 -27.90 11.66
N TRP A 246 5.93 -26.78 11.08
CA TRP A 246 5.06 -25.75 10.54
C TRP A 246 4.99 -25.76 8.99
N ARG A 247 5.52 -26.82 8.37
CA ARG A 247 5.45 -27.12 6.94
C ARG A 247 4.86 -28.51 6.79
N GLN A 248 3.53 -28.60 6.77
CA GLN A 248 2.81 -29.85 6.90
C GLN A 248 1.63 -29.93 5.94
N PRO A 249 1.20 -31.17 5.55
CA PRO A 249 -0.07 -31.38 4.88
C PRO A 249 -1.26 -30.95 5.73
N GLN A 250 -2.37 -30.58 5.07
CA GLN A 250 -3.61 -30.11 5.68
C GLN A 250 -4.12 -31.05 6.80
N ARG A 251 -4.11 -32.37 6.55
CA ARG A 251 -4.49 -33.39 7.55
C ARG A 251 -3.67 -33.32 8.85
N GLN A 252 -2.39 -32.92 8.75
CA GLN A 252 -1.56 -32.79 9.95
C GLN A 252 -1.87 -31.51 10.71
N TRP A 253 -2.19 -30.42 10.02
CA TRP A 253 -2.68 -29.20 10.64
C TRP A 253 -4.01 -29.42 11.37
N GLN A 254 -4.94 -30.16 10.78
CA GLN A 254 -6.21 -30.54 11.46
C GLN A 254 -5.94 -31.31 12.77
N ARG A 255 -4.97 -32.24 12.75
CA ARG A 255 -4.55 -32.96 13.99
C ARG A 255 -3.99 -32.00 15.02
N TYR A 256 -3.17 -31.03 14.65
CA TYR A 256 -2.62 -30.05 15.58
C TYR A 256 -3.74 -29.24 16.24
N PHE A 257 -4.66 -28.68 15.45
CA PHE A 257 -5.77 -27.89 15.97
C PHE A 257 -6.70 -28.73 16.87
N ASN A 258 -7.05 -29.95 16.48
CA ASN A 258 -7.85 -30.83 17.30
C ASN A 258 -7.13 -31.13 18.64
N GLN A 259 -5.84 -31.45 18.61
CA GLN A 259 -5.07 -31.72 19.82
C GLN A 259 -5.03 -30.50 20.76
N TRP A 260 -4.85 -29.30 20.25
CA TRP A 260 -4.80 -28.07 21.05
C TRP A 260 -6.16 -27.76 21.70
N ILE A 261 -7.25 -28.09 21.03
CA ILE A 261 -8.61 -27.89 21.54
C ILE A 261 -8.98 -28.98 22.55
N ASP A 262 -8.72 -30.25 22.22
CA ASP A 262 -9.16 -31.39 23.03
C ASP A 262 -8.29 -31.60 24.27
N THR A 263 -7.02 -31.22 24.23
CA THR A 263 -6.05 -31.42 25.31
C THR A 263 -5.27 -30.13 25.58
N PRO A 264 -5.93 -29.12 26.21
CA PRO A 264 -5.30 -27.85 26.47
C PRO A 264 -4.25 -27.98 27.59
N ASP A 265 -2.98 -27.86 27.20
CA ASP A 265 -1.85 -27.69 28.09
C ASP A 265 -1.20 -26.29 27.86
N PRO A 266 -0.25 -25.85 28.70
CA PRO A 266 0.40 -24.55 28.50
C PRO A 266 1.02 -24.37 27.12
N THR A 267 1.54 -25.43 26.51
CA THR A 267 2.12 -25.40 25.16
C THR A 267 1.04 -25.27 24.09
N ALA A 268 -0.05 -26.03 24.22
CA ALA A 268 -1.21 -25.96 23.35
C ALA A 268 -1.84 -24.57 23.39
N LEU A 269 -1.99 -23.96 24.57
CA LEU A 269 -2.49 -22.59 24.74
C LEU A 269 -1.58 -21.56 24.05
N LEU A 270 -0.25 -21.69 24.20
CA LEU A 270 0.69 -20.80 23.53
C LEU A 270 0.60 -20.93 22.01
N LEU A 271 0.59 -22.16 21.49
CA LEU A 271 0.50 -22.41 20.06
C LEU A 271 -0.82 -21.97 19.47
N SER A 272 -1.94 -22.21 20.15
CA SER A 272 -3.26 -21.75 19.71
C SER A 272 -3.31 -20.22 19.65
N SER A 273 -2.71 -19.49 20.59
CA SER A 273 -2.66 -18.02 20.54
C SER A 273 -1.89 -17.47 19.34
N ILE A 274 -0.91 -18.23 18.81
CA ILE A 274 -0.15 -17.85 17.60
C ILE A 274 -0.92 -18.24 16.35
N PHE A 275 -1.46 -19.46 16.28
CA PHE A 275 -2.05 -20.03 15.07
C PHE A 275 -3.54 -19.76 14.88
N PHE A 276 -4.25 -19.15 15.83
CA PHE A 276 -5.58 -18.62 15.60
C PHE A 276 -5.57 -17.28 14.84
N ASP A 277 -4.45 -16.56 14.87
CA ASP A 277 -4.24 -15.35 14.10
C ASP A 277 -3.46 -15.67 12.80
N LEU A 278 -4.03 -16.47 11.91
CA LEU A 278 -3.43 -16.78 10.62
C LEU A 278 -4.11 -16.02 9.48
N THR A 279 -3.31 -15.62 8.51
CA THR A 279 -3.79 -15.10 7.23
C THR A 279 -3.04 -15.73 6.08
N THR A 280 -3.76 -16.05 5.01
CA THR A 280 -3.16 -16.55 3.77
C THR A 280 -2.49 -15.39 3.03
N VAL A 281 -1.21 -15.55 2.70
CA VAL A 281 -0.40 -14.58 1.95
C VAL A 281 -0.33 -14.98 0.47
N TYR A 282 -0.25 -16.28 0.19
CA TYR A 282 -0.08 -16.81 -1.17
C TYR A 282 -0.65 -18.22 -1.28
N GLY A 283 -1.15 -18.55 -2.49
CA GLY A 283 -1.69 -19.88 -2.80
C GLY A 283 -3.14 -20.07 -2.33
N ASP A 284 -3.66 -21.25 -2.66
CA ASP A 284 -4.99 -21.73 -2.29
C ASP A 284 -4.83 -23.00 -1.46
N ALA A 285 -5.49 -23.05 -0.29
CA ALA A 285 -5.50 -24.23 0.58
C ALA A 285 -6.92 -24.72 0.82
#